data_5b81e481cfa79ee8c6ff66f6f1dcd023
#
_entry.id   5b81e481cfa79ee8c6ff66f6f1dcd023
#
_cell.length_a   1.000
_cell.length_b   1.000
_cell.length_c   1.000
_cell.angle_alpha   90.00
_cell.angle_beta   90.00
_cell.angle_gamma   90.00
#
_symmetry.space_group_name_H-M   'P 1'
#
loop_
_entity.id
_entity.type
_entity.pdbx_description
1 polymer ?
#
loop_
_entity_poly.entity_id
_entity_poly.type
_entity_poly.pdbx_seq_one_letter_code
_entity_poly.pdbx_strand_id
1 'polypeptide(L)'
;MTSSISTSEIAARVESLLSQMSLQQKIGQMTQPERMNVTPEQVREFHIGSVLSGGGSCPGDNRPGDWVDMNDAYWMASMDADAEHLAIPLMYGVDAIHGHANVLGATVFPHNIGLGASNDPNLVERIAQLTAREVLATGVDWTFAPTLAVARNNQWGRTYESYSEDPSIVTSYADRFVVGMQNDLGDDSVVACVKHWVGDGGTLHGMDQGETTLPFDELDRLHIAPYRPAIDAGVLTVMVSFNSWNGDKCHGHRHLLTDVLKGQLGFDGFIISDWDGIDYLSEDYGEVVDMGVNAGIDMFMVAVEWQSFMQHLQRHVEDGTVSMERIDDAVRRILTVKFKFGLFDKLRPAERSWSNHACFGSSEHRDTAREAVRKSLVLLKNDNELLPLSPQSRILVAGRNADNRGAQCGGFTVEWQGTTGNDAIHGGTSIWEGIQELAPNAQLSVDGSAANREQYDVAIVVIGEKPYAEGMGDIRSSDDVVVESGSMIRGQVKVLQAYGLTLELAKLHPEDLCTLQAIAAQGIPFVTVLVSGRPLIVNKELALSNAFVAAWLPGSEGKGVAEVLFGRHDFQGRLSFSWPRKVDQQPNVGDTDYEPQFAFGFGLSYSS
;
A
#
# COMPACT_ATOMS: atom_id res chain seq x y z
N MET A 1 28.47 4.91 18.38
CA MET A 1 28.72 5.97 17.37
C MET A 1 29.38 5.28 16.18
N THR A 2 28.59 4.76 15.27
CA THR A 2 29.06 4.31 13.96
C THR A 2 29.44 5.58 13.18
N SER A 3 30.72 5.73 12.82
CA SER A 3 31.14 6.82 11.95
C SER A 3 30.44 6.62 10.60
N SER A 4 29.63 7.56 10.19
CA SER A 4 29.00 7.54 8.88
C SER A 4 30.11 7.44 7.82
N ILE A 5 30.11 6.35 7.05
CA ILE A 5 31.03 6.13 5.95
C ILE A 5 30.82 7.29 4.94
N SER A 6 31.89 7.92 4.48
CA SER A 6 31.77 9.04 3.54
C SER A 6 31.28 8.57 2.17
N THR A 7 30.59 9.44 1.43
CA THR A 7 30.13 9.13 0.05
C THR A 7 31.29 8.70 -0.86
N SER A 8 32.47 9.30 -0.71
CA SER A 8 33.67 8.91 -1.47
C SER A 8 34.19 7.52 -1.12
N GLU A 9 34.07 7.12 0.15
CA GLU A 9 34.46 5.78 0.60
C GLU A 9 33.47 4.73 0.09
N ILE A 10 32.17 5.01 0.15
CA ILE A 10 31.12 4.15 -0.46
C ILE A 10 31.42 3.96 -1.94
N ALA A 11 31.66 5.03 -2.70
CA ALA A 11 31.97 4.94 -4.12
C ALA A 11 33.21 4.06 -4.38
N ALA A 12 34.27 4.21 -3.60
CA ALA A 12 35.48 3.38 -3.74
C ALA A 12 35.22 1.89 -3.45
N ARG A 13 34.42 1.57 -2.41
CA ARG A 13 34.04 0.19 -2.07
C ARG A 13 33.16 -0.43 -3.18
N VAL A 14 32.20 0.34 -3.73
CA VAL A 14 31.35 -0.09 -4.84
C VAL A 14 32.19 -0.41 -6.08
N GLU A 15 33.07 0.48 -6.53
CA GLU A 15 33.88 0.25 -7.72
C GLU A 15 34.87 -0.93 -7.51
N SER A 16 35.42 -1.07 -6.31
CA SER A 16 36.27 -2.22 -5.97
C SER A 16 35.52 -3.54 -6.09
N LEU A 17 34.28 -3.60 -5.58
CA LEU A 17 33.45 -4.80 -5.63
C LEU A 17 32.99 -5.09 -7.06
N LEU A 18 32.48 -4.07 -7.76
CA LEU A 18 31.99 -4.16 -9.13
C LEU A 18 33.07 -4.69 -10.10
N SER A 19 34.34 -4.27 -9.93
CA SER A 19 35.46 -4.73 -10.75
C SER A 19 35.81 -6.22 -10.56
N GLN A 20 35.39 -6.83 -9.47
CA GLN A 20 35.60 -8.25 -9.16
C GLN A 20 34.46 -9.14 -9.66
N MET A 21 33.31 -8.56 -9.97
CA MET A 21 32.11 -9.30 -10.33
C MET A 21 32.15 -9.80 -11.77
N SER A 22 31.82 -11.08 -11.96
CA SER A 22 31.50 -11.64 -13.28
C SER A 22 30.15 -11.10 -13.79
N LEU A 23 29.87 -11.26 -15.09
CA LEU A 23 28.58 -10.89 -15.68
C LEU A 23 27.41 -11.60 -14.97
N GLN A 24 27.57 -12.90 -14.68
CA GLN A 24 26.54 -13.69 -13.99
C GLN A 24 26.24 -13.14 -12.58
N GLN A 25 27.27 -12.75 -11.82
CA GLN A 25 27.12 -12.14 -10.51
C GLN A 25 26.41 -10.78 -10.59
N LYS A 26 26.72 -9.98 -11.62
CA LYS A 26 26.05 -8.70 -11.87
C LYS A 26 24.56 -8.88 -12.18
N ILE A 27 24.23 -9.81 -13.08
CA ILE A 27 22.84 -10.14 -13.43
C ILE A 27 22.08 -10.67 -12.19
N GLY A 28 22.72 -11.50 -11.35
CA GLY A 28 22.14 -11.97 -10.11
C GLY A 28 21.74 -10.83 -9.17
N GLN A 29 22.57 -9.78 -9.05
CA GLN A 29 22.23 -8.60 -8.24
C GLN A 29 21.05 -7.79 -8.79
N MET A 30 20.80 -7.86 -10.10
CA MET A 30 19.65 -7.20 -10.76
C MET A 30 18.36 -8.00 -10.67
N THR A 31 18.37 -9.22 -10.11
CA THR A 31 17.27 -10.17 -10.14
C THR A 31 16.61 -10.29 -8.77
N GLN A 32 15.26 -10.16 -8.71
CA GLN A 32 14.45 -10.35 -7.50
C GLN A 32 13.32 -11.36 -7.78
N PRO A 33 13.49 -12.65 -7.44
CA PRO A 33 12.43 -13.65 -7.45
C PRO A 33 11.52 -13.55 -6.22
N GLU A 34 10.33 -14.12 -6.32
CA GLU A 34 9.44 -14.36 -5.19
C GLU A 34 9.90 -15.61 -4.42
N ARG A 35 9.81 -15.58 -3.09
CA ARG A 35 10.35 -16.60 -2.17
C ARG A 35 9.88 -18.04 -2.44
N MET A 36 8.67 -18.24 -2.97
CA MET A 36 8.15 -19.57 -3.30
C MET A 36 8.83 -20.18 -4.53
N ASN A 37 9.55 -19.37 -5.31
CA ASN A 37 10.14 -19.75 -6.59
C ASN A 37 11.68 -19.78 -6.56
N VAL A 38 12.29 -19.55 -5.38
CA VAL A 38 13.74 -19.57 -5.20
C VAL A 38 14.11 -20.17 -3.84
N THR A 39 15.14 -21.00 -3.80
CA THR A 39 15.68 -21.56 -2.54
C THR A 39 16.92 -20.80 -2.09
N PRO A 40 17.34 -20.91 -0.81
CA PRO A 40 18.62 -20.34 -0.36
C PRO A 40 19.82 -20.84 -1.18
N GLU A 41 19.86 -22.11 -1.56
CA GLU A 41 20.90 -22.69 -2.40
C GLU A 41 20.95 -22.01 -3.79
N GLN A 42 19.78 -21.74 -4.39
CA GLN A 42 19.69 -21.01 -5.65
C GLN A 42 20.09 -19.55 -5.50
N VAL A 43 19.79 -18.90 -4.37
CA VAL A 43 20.29 -17.54 -4.08
C VAL A 43 21.81 -17.51 -4.14
N ARG A 44 22.47 -18.49 -3.55
CA ARG A 44 23.92 -18.63 -3.62
C ARG A 44 24.41 -18.94 -5.04
N GLU A 45 23.84 -19.96 -5.68
CA GLU A 45 24.26 -20.45 -7.00
C GLU A 45 24.14 -19.36 -8.08
N PHE A 46 23.04 -18.62 -8.06
CA PHE A 46 22.75 -17.58 -9.08
C PHE A 46 23.11 -16.15 -8.62
N HIS A 47 23.72 -15.99 -7.44
CA HIS A 47 24.16 -14.69 -6.89
C HIS A 47 23.03 -13.67 -6.74
N ILE A 48 21.82 -14.13 -6.40
CA ILE A 48 20.60 -13.32 -6.34
C ILE A 48 20.75 -12.17 -5.35
N GLY A 49 20.47 -10.96 -5.81
CA GLY A 49 20.66 -9.74 -5.04
C GLY A 49 19.52 -9.40 -4.09
N SER A 50 18.34 -9.91 -4.37
CA SER A 50 17.12 -9.64 -3.59
C SER A 50 16.11 -10.78 -3.73
N VAL A 51 15.26 -10.95 -2.71
CA VAL A 51 14.07 -11.83 -2.71
C VAL A 51 12.92 -11.04 -2.10
N LEU A 52 11.68 -11.35 -2.48
CA LEU A 52 10.50 -10.74 -1.88
C LEU A 52 9.44 -11.77 -1.45
N SER A 53 8.54 -11.33 -0.57
CA SER A 53 7.24 -11.98 -0.35
C SER A 53 6.14 -11.13 -0.95
N GLY A 54 5.34 -11.69 -1.84
CA GLY A 54 4.06 -11.10 -2.26
C GLY A 54 2.98 -11.22 -1.17
N GLY A 55 1.85 -10.55 -1.38
CA GLY A 55 0.71 -10.61 -0.46
C GLY A 55 0.19 -12.06 -0.29
N GLY A 56 0.10 -12.53 0.95
CA GLY A 56 -0.27 -13.90 1.29
C GLY A 56 0.88 -14.92 1.24
N SER A 57 2.07 -14.53 0.76
CA SER A 57 3.24 -15.38 0.73
C SER A 57 4.02 -15.28 2.05
N CYS A 58 3.64 -16.10 3.02
CA CYS A 58 4.24 -16.10 4.36
C CYS A 58 4.95 -17.42 4.68
N PRO A 59 6.02 -17.41 5.51
CA PRO A 59 6.67 -18.61 6.02
C PRO A 59 5.91 -19.22 7.20
N GLY A 60 6.01 -20.53 7.39
CA GLY A 60 5.57 -21.24 8.59
C GLY A 60 4.16 -20.91 9.04
N ASP A 61 4.01 -20.54 10.31
CA ASP A 61 2.75 -20.11 10.94
C ASP A 61 2.49 -18.60 10.79
N ASN A 62 3.23 -17.93 9.93
CA ASN A 62 3.16 -16.49 9.68
C ASN A 62 3.40 -15.63 10.94
N ARG A 63 4.37 -16.00 11.77
CA ARG A 63 4.79 -15.25 12.96
C ARG A 63 6.14 -14.57 12.73
N PRO A 64 6.47 -13.51 13.47
CA PRO A 64 7.76 -12.81 13.31
C PRO A 64 8.98 -13.74 13.29
N GLY A 65 9.00 -14.78 14.15
CA GLY A 65 10.09 -15.76 14.21
C GLY A 65 10.27 -16.54 12.92
N ASP A 66 9.18 -16.96 12.29
CA ASP A 66 9.23 -17.72 11.02
C ASP A 66 9.83 -16.85 9.89
N TRP A 67 9.52 -15.54 9.90
CA TRP A 67 10.08 -14.57 8.97
C TRP A 67 11.57 -14.33 9.20
N VAL A 68 11.98 -14.22 10.48
CA VAL A 68 13.41 -14.09 10.84
C VAL A 68 14.19 -15.31 10.37
N ASP A 69 13.70 -16.53 10.63
CA ASP A 69 14.38 -17.77 10.26
C ASP A 69 14.51 -17.89 8.72
N MET A 70 13.45 -17.54 7.98
CA MET A 70 13.47 -17.52 6.52
C MET A 70 14.48 -16.50 5.98
N ASN A 71 14.44 -15.25 6.46
CA ASN A 71 15.37 -14.20 6.04
C ASN A 71 16.82 -14.56 6.36
N ASP A 72 17.05 -15.16 7.51
CA ASP A 72 18.36 -15.58 7.93
C ASP A 72 18.96 -16.65 7.02
N ALA A 73 18.14 -17.60 6.57
CA ALA A 73 18.56 -18.63 5.62
C ALA A 73 18.99 -18.03 4.26
N TYR A 74 18.21 -17.09 3.71
CA TYR A 74 18.56 -16.39 2.46
C TYR A 74 19.81 -15.51 2.64
N TRP A 75 19.90 -14.77 3.75
CA TRP A 75 21.04 -13.92 4.04
C TRP A 75 22.33 -14.74 4.18
N MET A 76 22.29 -15.86 4.91
CA MET A 76 23.44 -16.75 5.09
C MET A 76 23.92 -17.31 3.74
N ALA A 77 22.99 -17.72 2.88
CA ALA A 77 23.32 -18.22 1.54
C ALA A 77 24.01 -17.14 0.67
N SER A 78 23.55 -15.89 0.75
CA SER A 78 24.16 -14.77 0.01
C SER A 78 25.55 -14.37 0.52
N MET A 79 25.86 -14.69 1.77
CA MET A 79 27.14 -14.36 2.43
C MET A 79 28.14 -15.53 2.47
N ASP A 80 27.77 -16.71 1.96
CA ASP A 80 28.63 -17.91 1.94
C ASP A 80 29.64 -17.82 0.78
N ALA A 81 30.72 -17.06 1.03
CA ALA A 81 31.75 -16.74 0.05
C ALA A 81 32.70 -17.91 -0.24
N ASP A 82 33.08 -18.06 -1.51
CA ASP A 82 34.16 -18.94 -1.96
C ASP A 82 34.90 -18.35 -3.18
N ALA A 83 35.57 -19.17 -3.98
CA ALA A 83 36.30 -18.71 -5.16
C ALA A 83 35.41 -18.19 -6.29
N GLU A 84 34.13 -18.60 -6.31
CA GLU A 84 33.15 -18.31 -7.36
C GLU A 84 32.01 -17.41 -6.88
N HIS A 85 31.80 -17.29 -5.56
CA HIS A 85 30.74 -16.50 -4.96
C HIS A 85 31.29 -15.40 -4.05
N LEU A 86 30.94 -14.14 -4.39
CA LEU A 86 31.24 -12.96 -3.57
C LEU A 86 30.19 -12.78 -2.49
N ALA A 87 30.62 -12.48 -1.26
CA ALA A 87 29.71 -12.17 -0.15
C ALA A 87 29.06 -10.80 -0.37
N ILE A 88 27.88 -10.79 -0.96
CA ILE A 88 27.06 -9.60 -1.15
C ILE A 88 25.71 -9.83 -0.45
N PRO A 89 25.42 -9.09 0.63
CA PRO A 89 24.23 -9.37 1.45
C PRO A 89 22.95 -9.19 0.64
N LEU A 90 22.05 -10.18 0.75
CA LEU A 90 20.74 -10.15 0.13
C LEU A 90 19.86 -9.06 0.78
N MET A 91 19.04 -8.41 -0.01
CA MET A 91 18.06 -7.42 0.42
C MET A 91 16.65 -8.00 0.28
N TYR A 92 15.94 -8.20 1.40
CA TYR A 92 14.61 -8.82 1.37
C TYR A 92 13.51 -7.76 1.38
N GLY A 93 12.51 -7.88 0.46
CA GLY A 93 11.44 -6.91 0.28
C GLY A 93 10.05 -7.43 0.65
N VAL A 94 9.20 -6.54 1.17
CA VAL A 94 7.78 -6.79 1.48
C VAL A 94 6.92 -5.56 1.21
N ASP A 95 5.59 -5.77 1.03
CA ASP A 95 4.59 -4.70 1.00
C ASP A 95 4.09 -4.38 2.41
N ALA A 96 4.75 -3.46 3.10
CA ALA A 96 4.28 -2.92 4.39
C ALA A 96 3.65 -1.53 4.18
N ILE A 97 2.54 -1.47 3.43
CA ILE A 97 1.96 -0.21 2.95
C ILE A 97 1.08 0.50 4.00
N HIS A 98 0.55 -0.22 4.99
CA HIS A 98 -0.23 0.34 6.10
C HIS A 98 0.06 -0.41 7.42
N GLY A 99 1.32 -0.50 7.80
CA GLY A 99 1.90 -1.40 8.79
C GLY A 99 2.44 -2.66 8.13
N HIS A 100 3.10 -3.52 8.90
CA HIS A 100 3.61 -4.79 8.38
C HIS A 100 2.49 -5.85 8.28
N ALA A 101 1.41 -5.47 7.59
CA ALA A 101 0.12 -6.15 7.58
C ALA A 101 0.14 -7.57 6.99
N ASN A 102 1.27 -8.01 6.40
CA ASN A 102 1.44 -9.39 5.91
C ASN A 102 1.57 -10.41 7.05
N VAL A 103 1.95 -9.98 8.26
CA VAL A 103 2.31 -10.86 9.38
C VAL A 103 1.22 -10.86 10.44
N LEU A 104 0.85 -12.05 10.93
CA LEU A 104 -0.17 -12.20 11.97
C LEU A 104 0.24 -11.48 13.26
N GLY A 105 -0.67 -10.66 13.76
CA GLY A 105 -0.48 -9.90 15.00
C GLY A 105 0.17 -8.53 14.81
N ALA A 106 0.54 -8.14 13.60
CA ALA A 106 1.03 -6.79 13.29
C ALA A 106 0.01 -5.71 13.64
N THR A 107 0.51 -4.51 13.89
CA THR A 107 -0.33 -3.32 13.95
C THR A 107 -0.72 -2.90 12.54
N VAL A 108 -2.01 -2.95 12.23
CA VAL A 108 -2.54 -2.52 10.93
C VAL A 108 -3.09 -1.11 11.07
N PHE A 109 -2.45 -0.14 10.41
CA PHE A 109 -2.86 1.25 10.41
C PHE A 109 -3.99 1.49 9.39
N PRO A 110 -4.74 2.62 9.50
CA PRO A 110 -5.64 3.02 8.41
C PRO A 110 -4.89 3.10 7.07
N HIS A 111 -5.56 2.71 5.99
CA HIS A 111 -5.03 2.94 4.65
C HIS A 111 -4.86 4.43 4.34
N ASN A 112 -4.06 4.74 3.33
CA ASN A 112 -3.67 6.11 2.95
C ASN A 112 -4.86 7.06 2.77
N ILE A 113 -5.99 6.59 2.23
CA ILE A 113 -7.21 7.41 2.08
C ILE A 113 -7.69 7.97 3.44
N GLY A 114 -7.62 7.18 4.49
CA GLY A 114 -7.94 7.61 5.86
C GLY A 114 -6.87 8.55 6.41
N LEU A 115 -5.60 8.25 6.17
CA LEU A 115 -4.49 9.12 6.59
C LEU A 115 -4.53 10.48 5.87
N GLY A 116 -4.90 10.51 4.60
CA GLY A 116 -5.14 11.76 3.86
C GLY A 116 -6.22 12.62 4.50
N ALA A 117 -7.33 11.99 4.92
CA ALA A 117 -8.39 12.70 5.63
C ALA A 117 -7.97 13.24 7.01
N SER A 118 -6.95 12.67 7.65
CA SER A 118 -6.43 13.16 8.94
C SER A 118 -5.69 14.51 8.82
N ASN A 119 -5.18 14.83 7.65
CA ASN A 119 -4.38 16.02 7.36
C ASN A 119 -3.22 16.24 8.38
N ASP A 120 -2.54 15.15 8.75
CA ASP A 120 -1.48 15.15 9.77
C ASP A 120 -0.20 14.46 9.26
N PRO A 121 0.71 15.20 8.59
CA PRO A 121 1.98 14.65 8.10
C PRO A 121 2.88 14.09 9.22
N ASN A 122 2.84 14.68 10.43
CA ASN A 122 3.64 14.19 11.55
C ASN A 122 3.14 12.84 12.07
N LEU A 123 1.83 12.59 11.99
CA LEU A 123 1.27 11.28 12.30
C LEU A 123 1.76 10.23 11.31
N VAL A 124 1.83 10.57 10.00
CA VAL A 124 2.34 9.67 8.97
C VAL A 124 3.81 9.33 9.19
N GLU A 125 4.65 10.29 9.58
CA GLU A 125 6.05 10.04 9.97
C GLU A 125 6.15 9.06 11.14
N ARG A 126 5.35 9.25 12.21
CA ARG A 126 5.31 8.31 13.34
C ARG A 126 4.84 6.90 12.92
N ILE A 127 3.81 6.80 12.09
CA ILE A 127 3.33 5.52 11.55
C ILE A 127 4.44 4.81 10.78
N ALA A 128 5.17 5.53 9.94
CA ALA A 128 6.30 4.98 9.19
C ALA A 128 7.41 4.46 10.12
N GLN A 129 7.77 5.21 11.19
CA GLN A 129 8.74 4.76 12.20
C GLN A 129 8.30 3.47 12.90
N LEU A 130 7.02 3.37 13.29
CA LEU A 130 6.51 2.17 13.96
C LEU A 130 6.41 1.00 12.98
N THR A 131 6.04 1.25 11.72
CA THR A 131 6.04 0.24 10.66
C THR A 131 7.46 -0.28 10.42
N ALA A 132 8.48 0.60 10.35
CA ALA A 132 9.88 0.19 10.22
C ALA A 132 10.31 -0.76 11.35
N ARG A 133 9.95 -0.47 12.61
CA ARG A 133 10.26 -1.33 13.75
C ARG A 133 9.58 -2.70 13.67
N GLU A 134 8.33 -2.77 13.19
CA GLU A 134 7.65 -4.06 13.01
C GLU A 134 8.22 -4.84 11.82
N VAL A 135 8.65 -4.17 10.75
CA VAL A 135 9.35 -4.80 9.61
C VAL A 135 10.69 -5.37 10.08
N LEU A 136 11.49 -4.62 10.84
CA LEU A 136 12.74 -5.10 11.42
C LEU A 136 12.56 -6.27 12.39
N ALA A 137 11.42 -6.33 13.11
CA ALA A 137 11.12 -7.44 14.01
C ALA A 137 10.98 -8.78 13.26
N THR A 138 10.79 -8.76 11.95
CA THR A 138 10.75 -9.91 11.05
C THR A 138 12.06 -10.15 10.29
N GLY A 139 13.10 -9.37 10.59
CA GLY A 139 14.40 -9.46 9.93
C GLY A 139 14.46 -8.85 8.54
N VAL A 140 13.39 -8.21 8.08
CA VAL A 140 13.27 -7.56 6.75
C VAL A 140 13.92 -6.18 6.77
N ASP A 141 14.55 -5.80 5.67
CA ASP A 141 15.30 -4.55 5.51
C ASP A 141 14.68 -3.55 4.52
N TRP A 142 13.67 -3.94 3.76
CA TRP A 142 13.12 -3.16 2.66
C TRP A 142 11.60 -3.29 2.54
N THR A 143 10.91 -2.18 2.38
CA THR A 143 9.47 -2.18 2.10
C THR A 143 9.13 -1.42 0.82
N PHE A 144 8.13 -1.92 0.09
CA PHE A 144 7.57 -1.29 -1.12
C PHE A 144 6.48 -0.25 -0.74
N ALA A 145 6.89 0.74 0.04
CA ALA A 145 6.06 1.85 0.53
C ALA A 145 6.91 3.12 0.69
N PRO A 146 6.29 4.31 0.57
CA PRO A 146 4.87 4.61 0.42
C PRO A 146 4.39 4.59 -1.04
N THR A 147 3.07 4.40 -1.24
CA THR A 147 2.41 4.72 -2.50
C THR A 147 2.20 6.24 -2.58
N LEU A 148 2.68 6.88 -3.66
CA LEU A 148 2.55 8.32 -3.93
C LEU A 148 1.57 8.64 -5.07
N ALA A 149 0.72 7.69 -5.42
CA ALA A 149 -0.32 7.87 -6.41
C ALA A 149 -1.26 9.01 -6.01
N VAL A 150 -1.66 9.84 -6.98
CA VAL A 150 -2.71 10.84 -6.85
C VAL A 150 -3.94 10.32 -7.58
N ALA A 151 -4.90 9.74 -6.86
CA ALA A 151 -6.05 9.10 -7.48
C ALA A 151 -7.07 10.14 -7.95
N ARG A 152 -7.34 10.15 -9.26
CA ARG A 152 -8.24 11.09 -9.92
C ARG A 152 -9.59 10.49 -10.31
N ASN A 153 -9.77 9.18 -10.08
CA ASN A 153 -10.99 8.47 -10.41
C ASN A 153 -11.32 7.42 -9.36
N ASN A 154 -12.46 7.56 -8.66
CA ASN A 154 -12.89 6.65 -7.59
C ASN A 154 -13.27 5.23 -8.11
N GLN A 155 -13.33 5.00 -9.41
CA GLN A 155 -13.52 3.66 -10.00
C GLN A 155 -12.26 2.80 -9.90
N TRP A 156 -11.09 3.41 -9.72
CA TRP A 156 -9.82 2.71 -9.58
C TRP A 156 -9.75 1.89 -8.29
N GLY A 157 -9.41 0.61 -8.41
CA GLY A 157 -9.37 -0.33 -7.29
C GLY A 157 -8.31 -0.01 -6.23
N ARG A 158 -7.30 0.81 -6.57
CA ARG A 158 -6.23 1.23 -5.66
C ARG A 158 -6.44 2.63 -5.07
N THR A 159 -7.65 3.22 -5.21
CA THR A 159 -7.95 4.56 -4.68
C THR A 159 -7.57 4.69 -3.20
N TYR A 160 -7.78 3.66 -2.38
CA TYR A 160 -7.45 3.69 -0.95
C TYR A 160 -5.94 3.75 -0.66
N GLU A 161 -5.09 3.38 -1.61
CA GLU A 161 -3.64 3.52 -1.48
C GLU A 161 -3.16 4.96 -1.71
N SER A 162 -4.01 5.84 -2.23
CA SER A 162 -3.75 7.27 -2.39
C SER A 162 -4.18 8.06 -1.17
N TYR A 163 -3.35 9.02 -0.74
CA TYR A 163 -3.72 9.95 0.33
C TYR A 163 -4.78 10.96 -0.09
N SER A 164 -4.81 11.34 -1.37
CA SER A 164 -5.70 12.40 -1.86
C SER A 164 -5.81 12.44 -3.38
N GLU A 165 -6.90 13.04 -3.85
CA GLU A 165 -7.03 13.52 -5.24
C GLU A 165 -6.20 14.79 -5.51
N ASP A 166 -5.78 15.51 -4.46
CA ASP A 166 -4.96 16.72 -4.55
C ASP A 166 -3.49 16.36 -4.35
N PRO A 167 -2.62 16.64 -5.34
CA PRO A 167 -1.20 16.36 -5.25
C PRO A 167 -0.49 17.09 -4.09
N SER A 168 -1.03 18.22 -3.60
CA SER A 168 -0.41 18.94 -2.50
C SER A 168 -0.42 18.18 -1.18
N ILE A 169 -1.50 17.43 -0.90
CA ILE A 169 -1.57 16.55 0.28
C ILE A 169 -0.58 15.39 0.13
N VAL A 170 -0.58 14.70 -1.03
CA VAL A 170 0.35 13.60 -1.28
C VAL A 170 1.80 14.07 -1.14
N THR A 171 2.12 15.24 -1.71
CA THR A 171 3.45 15.89 -1.62
C THR A 171 3.85 16.15 -0.17
N SER A 172 2.92 16.63 0.66
CA SER A 172 3.20 16.95 2.07
C SER A 172 3.45 15.73 2.97
N TYR A 173 3.10 14.53 2.48
CA TYR A 173 3.28 13.27 3.20
C TYR A 173 4.48 12.47 2.71
N ALA A 174 4.93 12.73 1.49
CA ALA A 174 5.93 11.92 0.81
C ALA A 174 7.29 11.89 1.54
N ASP A 175 7.83 13.06 1.90
CA ASP A 175 9.08 13.17 2.67
C ASP A 175 8.93 12.60 4.09
N ARG A 176 7.77 12.81 4.72
CA ARG A 176 7.48 12.35 6.08
C ARG A 176 7.54 10.85 6.22
N PHE A 177 6.93 10.14 5.27
CA PHE A 177 6.98 8.68 5.27
C PHE A 177 8.41 8.18 5.05
N VAL A 178 9.16 8.76 4.10
CA VAL A 178 10.55 8.40 3.82
C VAL A 178 11.43 8.64 5.04
N VAL A 179 11.32 9.82 5.67
CA VAL A 179 12.07 10.15 6.89
C VAL A 179 11.71 9.19 8.03
N GLY A 180 10.43 8.89 8.23
CA GLY A 180 10.00 7.97 9.26
C GLY A 180 10.53 6.54 9.05
N MET A 181 10.59 6.07 7.80
CA MET A 181 11.05 4.72 7.46
C MET A 181 12.57 4.60 7.47
N GLN A 182 13.27 5.54 6.82
CA GLN A 182 14.72 5.50 6.63
C GLN A 182 15.51 6.20 7.74
N ASN A 183 14.87 7.13 8.48
CA ASN A 183 15.49 7.90 9.56
C ASN A 183 16.90 8.39 9.14
N ASP A 184 17.93 8.12 9.94
CA ASP A 184 19.35 8.39 9.66
C ASP A 184 20.10 7.18 9.08
N LEU A 185 19.38 6.18 8.56
CA LEU A 185 19.88 4.88 8.08
C LEU A 185 20.58 4.06 9.19
N GLY A 186 20.14 4.23 10.43
CA GLY A 186 20.62 3.49 11.60
C GLY A 186 20.01 2.09 11.75
N ASP A 187 20.23 1.50 12.93
CA ASP A 187 19.78 0.12 13.21
C ASP A 187 18.25 -0.04 13.27
N ASP A 188 17.50 1.05 13.44
CA ASP A 188 16.03 1.09 13.48
C ASP A 188 15.40 1.58 12.17
N SER A 189 16.15 1.55 11.09
CA SER A 189 15.75 2.02 9.76
C SER A 189 15.44 0.86 8.81
N VAL A 190 14.49 1.11 7.88
CA VAL A 190 14.12 0.24 6.77
C VAL A 190 14.19 1.05 5.48
N VAL A 191 14.67 0.45 4.39
CA VAL A 191 14.68 1.09 3.08
C VAL A 191 13.25 1.28 2.59
N ALA A 192 12.91 2.53 2.23
CA ALA A 192 11.63 2.88 1.62
C ALA A 192 11.71 2.73 0.09
N CYS A 193 10.57 2.43 -0.53
CA CYS A 193 10.40 2.40 -1.97
C CYS A 193 9.17 3.22 -2.35
N VAL A 194 9.36 4.41 -2.90
CA VAL A 194 8.22 5.22 -3.36
C VAL A 194 7.67 4.64 -4.66
N LYS A 195 6.33 4.56 -4.76
CA LYS A 195 5.63 3.89 -5.87
C LYS A 195 4.30 4.56 -6.21
N HIS A 196 3.73 4.33 -7.39
CA HIS A 196 4.37 3.71 -8.55
C HIS A 196 4.74 4.79 -9.56
N TRP A 197 5.93 4.79 -10.07
CA TRP A 197 6.45 5.77 -11.03
C TRP A 197 6.00 5.39 -12.45
N VAL A 198 5.04 6.12 -13.14
CA VAL A 198 4.32 7.30 -12.66
C VAL A 198 2.95 7.39 -13.36
N GLY A 199 1.96 7.85 -12.63
CA GLY A 199 0.66 8.22 -13.20
C GLY A 199 -0.46 7.20 -13.02
N ASP A 200 -0.27 6.15 -12.24
CA ASP A 200 -1.23 5.08 -11.98
C ASP A 200 -2.60 5.58 -11.46
N GLY A 201 -2.62 6.61 -10.60
CA GLY A 201 -3.86 7.22 -10.10
C GLY A 201 -4.61 8.08 -11.12
N GLY A 202 -4.05 8.30 -12.32
CA GLY A 202 -4.62 9.13 -13.40
C GLY A 202 -5.11 8.36 -14.60
N THR A 203 -5.28 7.03 -14.51
CA THR A 203 -5.68 6.20 -15.64
C THR A 203 -7.11 6.50 -16.11
N LEU A 204 -7.32 6.39 -17.42
CA LEU A 204 -8.63 6.56 -18.04
C LEU A 204 -9.64 5.58 -17.43
N HIS A 205 -10.80 6.09 -17.08
CA HIS A 205 -11.88 5.33 -16.43
C HIS A 205 -11.51 4.64 -15.11
N GLY A 206 -10.38 5.03 -14.49
CA GLY A 206 -9.88 4.39 -13.27
C GLY A 206 -9.56 2.91 -13.47
N MET A 207 -9.16 2.51 -14.66
CA MET A 207 -8.77 1.14 -14.95
C MET A 207 -7.36 0.88 -14.44
N ASP A 208 -7.20 -0.09 -13.56
CA ASP A 208 -5.89 -0.47 -13.07
C ASP A 208 -4.98 -0.93 -14.21
N GLN A 209 -3.68 -0.60 -14.15
CA GLN A 209 -2.69 -0.88 -15.21
C GLN A 209 -3.01 -0.20 -16.58
N GLY A 210 -4.02 0.67 -16.61
CA GLY A 210 -4.56 1.30 -17.84
C GLY A 210 -3.68 2.41 -18.40
N GLU A 211 -4.31 3.27 -19.18
CA GLU A 211 -3.65 4.36 -19.90
C GLU A 211 -3.84 5.69 -19.17
N THR A 212 -2.77 6.42 -18.95
CA THR A 212 -2.77 7.80 -18.47
C THR A 212 -2.46 8.74 -19.62
N THR A 213 -3.48 9.48 -20.06
CA THR A 213 -3.37 10.39 -21.21
C THR A 213 -3.31 11.83 -20.73
N LEU A 214 -2.11 12.35 -20.53
CA LEU A 214 -1.84 13.70 -20.05
C LEU A 214 -0.67 14.33 -20.81
N PRO A 215 -0.71 15.65 -21.10
CA PRO A 215 0.49 16.39 -21.46
C PRO A 215 1.53 16.27 -20.34
N PHE A 216 2.83 16.36 -20.68
CA PHE A 216 3.90 16.22 -19.70
C PHE A 216 3.79 17.20 -18.52
N ASP A 217 3.42 18.47 -18.78
CA ASP A 217 3.26 19.49 -17.75
C ASP A 217 2.17 19.12 -16.72
N GLU A 218 1.09 18.47 -17.17
CA GLU A 218 0.02 17.99 -16.29
C GLU A 218 0.44 16.72 -15.54
N LEU A 219 1.15 15.80 -16.20
CA LEU A 219 1.75 14.64 -15.54
C LEU A 219 2.72 15.09 -14.45
N ASP A 220 3.55 16.08 -14.75
CA ASP A 220 4.50 16.65 -13.79
C ASP A 220 3.78 17.28 -12.59
N ARG A 221 2.81 18.13 -12.86
CA ARG A 221 2.05 18.84 -11.82
C ARG A 221 1.25 17.89 -10.92
N LEU A 222 0.61 16.86 -11.48
CA LEU A 222 -0.30 15.97 -10.74
C LEU A 222 0.44 14.77 -10.13
N HIS A 223 1.27 14.10 -10.90
CA HIS A 223 1.76 12.77 -10.56
C HIS A 223 3.27 12.72 -10.25
N ILE A 224 4.10 13.59 -10.86
CA ILE A 224 5.54 13.64 -10.58
C ILE A 224 5.83 14.51 -9.34
N ALA A 225 5.07 15.57 -9.12
CA ALA A 225 5.31 16.52 -8.02
C ALA A 225 5.50 15.85 -6.65
N PRO A 226 4.72 14.81 -6.25
CA PRO A 226 4.91 14.13 -4.96
C PRO A 226 6.25 13.42 -4.78
N TYR A 227 6.93 13.05 -5.87
CA TYR A 227 8.22 12.35 -5.79
C TYR A 227 9.39 13.29 -5.44
N ARG A 228 9.28 14.59 -5.73
CA ARG A 228 10.35 15.56 -5.46
C ARG A 228 10.76 15.59 -3.97
N PRO A 229 9.85 15.84 -3.01
CA PRO A 229 10.23 15.84 -1.61
C PRO A 229 10.71 14.47 -1.10
N ALA A 230 10.21 13.36 -1.65
CA ALA A 230 10.72 12.03 -1.31
C ALA A 230 12.18 11.83 -1.78
N ILE A 231 12.53 12.32 -2.99
CA ILE A 231 13.89 12.30 -3.51
C ILE A 231 14.80 13.22 -2.69
N ASP A 232 14.34 14.43 -2.39
CA ASP A 232 15.06 15.39 -1.55
C ASP A 232 15.31 14.85 -0.11
N ALA A 233 14.38 14.03 0.40
CA ALA A 233 14.53 13.31 1.67
C ALA A 233 15.46 12.09 1.57
N GLY A 234 16.01 11.78 0.40
CA GLY A 234 16.98 10.73 0.18
C GLY A 234 16.39 9.33 0.09
N VAL A 235 15.18 9.18 -0.47
CA VAL A 235 14.63 7.83 -0.74
C VAL A 235 15.59 7.00 -1.57
N LEU A 236 15.78 5.74 -1.17
CA LEU A 236 16.80 4.88 -1.75
C LEU A 236 16.30 4.05 -2.94
N THR A 237 14.98 3.84 -3.07
CA THR A 237 14.42 3.05 -4.16
C THR A 237 13.12 3.63 -4.70
N VAL A 238 12.86 3.41 -6.00
CA VAL A 238 11.64 3.80 -6.70
C VAL A 238 11.13 2.60 -7.50
N MET A 239 9.83 2.29 -7.38
CA MET A 239 9.19 1.23 -8.16
C MET A 239 8.41 1.81 -9.33
N VAL A 240 8.56 1.17 -10.50
CA VAL A 240 7.90 1.58 -11.74
C VAL A 240 6.42 1.18 -11.72
N SER A 241 5.58 1.94 -12.41
CA SER A 241 4.15 1.69 -12.51
C SER A 241 3.76 0.80 -13.70
N PHE A 242 2.69 0.04 -13.53
CA PHE A 242 2.09 -0.79 -14.59
C PHE A 242 1.40 -0.01 -15.71
N ASN A 243 0.94 1.21 -15.43
CA ASN A 243 0.18 1.99 -16.42
C ASN A 243 1.04 2.37 -17.63
N SER A 244 0.35 2.77 -18.70
CA SER A 244 0.98 3.44 -19.82
C SER A 244 0.84 4.96 -19.68
N TRP A 245 1.76 5.70 -20.26
CA TRP A 245 1.62 7.14 -20.47
C TRP A 245 1.70 7.45 -21.96
N ASN A 246 0.59 8.00 -22.49
CA ASN A 246 0.43 8.35 -23.91
C ASN A 246 0.79 7.21 -24.89
N GLY A 247 0.39 5.98 -24.53
CA GLY A 247 0.54 4.77 -25.35
C GLY A 247 1.73 3.88 -24.96
N ASP A 248 2.72 4.39 -24.23
CA ASP A 248 3.93 3.64 -23.87
C ASP A 248 3.90 3.20 -22.42
N LYS A 249 4.11 1.91 -22.15
CA LYS A 249 4.23 1.35 -20.79
C LYS A 249 5.37 1.99 -20.02
N CYS A 250 5.12 2.37 -18.76
CA CYS A 250 6.13 3.02 -17.91
C CYS A 250 7.39 2.17 -17.74
N HIS A 251 7.28 0.83 -17.70
CA HIS A 251 8.43 -0.09 -17.58
C HIS A 251 9.39 -0.05 -18.78
N GLY A 252 8.91 0.33 -19.98
CA GLY A 252 9.73 0.52 -21.17
C GLY A 252 10.05 1.99 -21.48
N HIS A 253 9.61 2.92 -20.64
CA HIS A 253 9.63 4.34 -20.97
C HIS A 253 10.92 5.05 -20.57
N ARG A 254 11.93 4.96 -21.43
CA ARG A 254 13.28 5.52 -21.18
C ARG A 254 13.27 6.99 -20.74
N HIS A 255 12.43 7.83 -21.40
CA HIS A 255 12.35 9.25 -21.02
C HIS A 255 11.93 9.43 -19.56
N LEU A 256 10.89 8.74 -19.09
CA LEU A 256 10.42 8.86 -17.70
C LEU A 256 11.43 8.29 -16.70
N LEU A 257 12.07 7.14 -17.00
CA LEU A 257 12.96 6.46 -16.07
C LEU A 257 14.36 7.08 -16.04
N THR A 258 14.93 7.32 -17.23
CA THR A 258 16.32 7.79 -17.34
C THR A 258 16.41 9.31 -17.38
N ASP A 259 15.68 9.97 -18.30
CA ASP A 259 15.88 11.40 -18.52
C ASP A 259 15.23 12.23 -17.42
N VAL A 260 13.99 11.87 -16.99
CA VAL A 260 13.26 12.59 -15.95
C VAL A 260 13.71 12.15 -14.55
N LEU A 261 13.51 10.88 -14.16
CA LEU A 261 13.74 10.43 -12.78
C LEU A 261 15.22 10.50 -12.40
N LYS A 262 16.08 9.80 -13.14
CA LYS A 262 17.53 9.80 -12.86
C LYS A 262 18.20 11.13 -13.22
N GLY A 263 17.83 11.73 -14.38
CA GLY A 263 18.48 12.92 -14.91
C GLY A 263 17.97 14.23 -14.31
N GLN A 264 16.70 14.58 -14.56
CA GLN A 264 16.15 15.89 -14.16
C GLN A 264 15.88 16.00 -12.65
N LEU A 265 15.34 14.93 -12.04
CA LEU A 265 15.07 14.90 -10.59
C LEU A 265 16.32 14.49 -9.78
N GLY A 266 17.37 13.99 -10.41
CA GLY A 266 18.63 13.65 -9.74
C GLY A 266 18.52 12.44 -8.80
N PHE A 267 17.61 11.51 -9.07
CA PHE A 267 17.46 10.29 -8.25
C PHE A 267 18.73 9.42 -8.35
N ASP A 268 19.42 9.23 -7.24
CA ASP A 268 20.69 8.52 -7.14
C ASP A 268 20.61 7.09 -6.57
N GLY A 269 19.40 6.64 -6.16
CA GLY A 269 19.10 5.27 -5.78
C GLY A 269 18.92 4.33 -6.98
N PHE A 270 18.32 3.16 -6.78
CA PHE A 270 18.00 2.26 -7.88
C PHE A 270 16.48 2.18 -8.16
N ILE A 271 16.17 1.93 -9.44
CA ILE A 271 14.79 1.71 -9.91
C ILE A 271 14.51 0.21 -9.95
N ILE A 272 13.40 -0.21 -9.34
CA ILE A 272 12.90 -1.59 -9.44
C ILE A 272 11.64 -1.65 -10.29
N SER A 273 11.46 -2.73 -11.07
CA SER A 273 10.17 -3.01 -11.72
C SER A 273 9.12 -3.40 -10.69
N ASP A 274 7.85 -3.32 -11.05
CA ASP A 274 6.77 -3.95 -10.30
C ASP A 274 6.70 -5.46 -10.64
N TRP A 275 5.82 -6.22 -9.99
CA TRP A 275 5.64 -7.66 -10.08
C TRP A 275 5.43 -8.14 -11.51
N ASP A 276 6.43 -8.82 -12.09
CA ASP A 276 6.46 -9.24 -13.50
C ASP A 276 6.05 -8.11 -14.48
N GLY A 277 6.29 -6.82 -14.09
CA GLY A 277 5.74 -5.65 -14.78
C GLY A 277 6.32 -5.40 -16.17
N ILE A 278 7.51 -5.96 -16.45
CA ILE A 278 8.09 -5.88 -17.80
C ILE A 278 7.33 -6.75 -18.82
N ASP A 279 6.58 -7.76 -18.37
CA ASP A 279 5.88 -8.72 -19.22
C ASP A 279 4.86 -8.08 -20.18
N TYR A 280 4.47 -6.83 -19.91
CA TYR A 280 3.54 -6.08 -20.75
C TYR A 280 4.19 -5.31 -21.90
N LEU A 281 5.53 -5.39 -22.05
CA LEU A 281 6.27 -4.60 -23.04
C LEU A 281 6.23 -5.22 -24.45
N SER A 282 6.26 -6.54 -24.57
CA SER A 282 6.18 -7.28 -25.84
C SER A 282 5.62 -8.69 -25.61
N GLU A 283 5.23 -9.38 -26.68
CA GLU A 283 4.89 -10.81 -26.67
C GLU A 283 6.16 -11.70 -26.65
N ASP A 284 7.31 -11.17 -27.06
CA ASP A 284 8.62 -11.86 -27.01
C ASP A 284 9.34 -11.52 -25.71
N TYR A 285 9.59 -12.51 -24.86
CA TYR A 285 10.23 -12.29 -23.56
C TYR A 285 11.67 -11.80 -23.68
N GLY A 286 12.38 -12.14 -24.76
CA GLY A 286 13.71 -11.57 -25.03
C GLY A 286 13.62 -10.06 -25.22
N GLU A 287 12.70 -9.57 -26.06
CA GLU A 287 12.48 -8.13 -26.27
C GLU A 287 12.02 -7.42 -24.98
N VAL A 288 11.19 -8.07 -24.16
CA VAL A 288 10.76 -7.55 -22.84
C VAL A 288 11.95 -7.21 -21.96
N VAL A 289 12.95 -8.12 -21.90
CA VAL A 289 14.13 -7.95 -21.03
C VAL A 289 15.00 -6.79 -21.50
N ASP A 290 15.31 -6.71 -22.79
CA ASP A 290 16.18 -5.64 -23.29
C ASP A 290 15.50 -4.26 -23.24
N MET A 291 14.18 -4.19 -23.52
CA MET A 291 13.41 -2.94 -23.41
C MET A 291 13.42 -2.40 -21.97
N GLY A 292 13.16 -3.24 -20.97
CA GLY A 292 13.15 -2.83 -19.57
C GLY A 292 14.54 -2.37 -19.08
N VAL A 293 15.59 -3.12 -19.42
CA VAL A 293 16.97 -2.80 -19.01
C VAL A 293 17.45 -1.50 -19.67
N ASN A 294 17.23 -1.35 -20.99
CA ASN A 294 17.64 -0.17 -21.74
C ASN A 294 16.79 1.07 -21.41
N ALA A 295 15.56 0.89 -20.91
CA ALA A 295 14.75 2.00 -20.40
C ALA A 295 15.34 2.61 -19.11
N GLY A 296 16.09 1.84 -18.32
CA GLY A 296 16.78 2.35 -17.14
C GLY A 296 16.37 1.67 -15.81
N ILE A 297 15.64 0.56 -15.85
CA ILE A 297 15.35 -0.26 -14.65
C ILE A 297 16.66 -0.92 -14.21
N ASP A 298 16.90 -0.94 -12.90
CA ASP A 298 18.13 -1.44 -12.31
C ASP A 298 17.94 -2.81 -11.65
N MET A 299 16.81 -3.06 -11.00
CA MET A 299 16.44 -4.35 -10.40
C MET A 299 15.08 -4.81 -10.94
N PHE A 300 14.94 -6.09 -11.18
CA PHE A 300 13.76 -6.67 -11.82
C PHE A 300 13.05 -7.62 -10.86
N MET A 301 11.81 -7.27 -10.52
CA MET A 301 10.88 -8.14 -9.80
C MET A 301 10.28 -9.14 -10.79
N VAL A 302 11.02 -10.21 -11.04
CA VAL A 302 10.67 -11.31 -11.93
C VAL A 302 10.32 -12.53 -11.07
N ALA A 303 9.09 -12.48 -10.57
CA ALA A 303 8.65 -13.31 -9.46
C ALA A 303 8.79 -14.81 -9.73
N VAL A 304 8.50 -15.26 -10.94
CA VAL A 304 8.44 -16.69 -11.31
C VAL A 304 9.51 -17.05 -12.34
N GLU A 305 9.59 -16.31 -13.45
CA GLU A 305 10.45 -16.64 -14.59
C GLU A 305 11.88 -16.06 -14.49
N TRP A 306 12.37 -15.87 -13.25
CA TRP A 306 13.65 -15.21 -12.97
C TRP A 306 14.86 -15.88 -13.65
N GLN A 307 14.86 -17.22 -13.81
CA GLN A 307 15.95 -17.93 -14.53
C GLN A 307 15.93 -17.59 -16.03
N SER A 308 14.76 -17.50 -16.61
CA SER A 308 14.58 -17.10 -18.01
C SER A 308 15.05 -15.65 -18.22
N PHE A 309 14.69 -14.75 -17.31
CA PHE A 309 15.17 -13.38 -17.30
C PHE A 309 16.71 -13.31 -17.32
N MET A 310 17.37 -14.03 -16.41
CA MET A 310 18.84 -14.05 -16.32
C MET A 310 19.49 -14.57 -17.60
N GLN A 311 18.93 -15.63 -18.20
CA GLN A 311 19.43 -16.19 -19.45
C GLN A 311 19.29 -15.24 -20.65
N HIS A 312 18.15 -14.53 -20.75
CA HIS A 312 17.94 -13.55 -21.81
C HIS A 312 18.85 -12.35 -21.62
N LEU A 313 18.97 -11.82 -20.41
CA LEU A 313 19.84 -10.69 -20.13
C LEU A 313 21.33 -11.03 -20.42
N GLN A 314 21.78 -12.22 -20.05
CA GLN A 314 23.14 -12.66 -20.38
C GLN A 314 23.37 -12.66 -21.90
N ARG A 315 22.45 -13.23 -22.68
CA ARG A 315 22.55 -13.24 -24.16
C ARG A 315 22.58 -11.83 -24.73
N HIS A 316 21.73 -10.93 -24.26
CA HIS A 316 21.68 -9.54 -24.71
C HIS A 316 22.96 -8.75 -24.42
N VAL A 317 23.66 -9.10 -23.34
CA VAL A 317 24.98 -8.51 -23.09
C VAL A 317 26.04 -9.12 -24.02
N GLU A 318 26.02 -10.44 -24.24
CA GLU A 318 26.97 -11.14 -25.11
C GLU A 318 26.86 -10.74 -26.60
N ASP A 319 25.64 -10.44 -27.08
CA ASP A 319 25.38 -9.99 -28.45
C ASP A 319 25.43 -8.46 -28.62
N GLY A 320 25.55 -7.72 -27.52
CA GLY A 320 25.69 -6.25 -27.51
C GLY A 320 24.38 -5.48 -27.58
N THR A 321 23.21 -6.13 -27.47
CA THR A 321 21.89 -5.48 -27.39
C THR A 321 21.77 -4.66 -26.10
N VAL A 322 22.35 -5.17 -25.00
CA VAL A 322 22.52 -4.45 -23.73
C VAL A 322 24.02 -4.22 -23.49
N SER A 323 24.42 -2.98 -23.24
CA SER A 323 25.80 -2.67 -23.00
C SER A 323 26.28 -3.02 -21.59
N MET A 324 27.56 -3.36 -21.42
CA MET A 324 28.16 -3.57 -20.09
C MET A 324 28.06 -2.32 -19.21
N GLU A 325 28.14 -1.12 -19.81
CA GLU A 325 28.00 0.14 -19.07
C GLU A 325 26.63 0.25 -18.43
N ARG A 326 25.56 -0.24 -19.11
CA ARG A 326 24.20 -0.24 -18.55
C ARG A 326 24.09 -1.23 -17.38
N ILE A 327 24.67 -2.41 -17.50
CA ILE A 327 24.73 -3.41 -16.41
C ILE A 327 25.52 -2.85 -15.23
N ASP A 328 26.67 -2.26 -15.49
CA ASP A 328 27.53 -1.67 -14.45
C ASP A 328 26.84 -0.49 -13.75
N ASP A 329 26.06 0.34 -14.46
CA ASP A 329 25.27 1.41 -13.84
C ASP A 329 24.19 0.83 -12.91
N ALA A 330 23.45 -0.21 -13.35
CA ALA A 330 22.43 -0.85 -12.52
C ALA A 330 23.03 -1.42 -11.23
N VAL A 331 24.07 -2.23 -11.37
CA VAL A 331 24.72 -2.89 -10.22
C VAL A 331 25.38 -1.86 -9.29
N ARG A 332 26.01 -0.82 -9.85
CA ARG A 332 26.59 0.28 -9.07
C ARG A 332 25.53 0.95 -8.19
N ARG A 333 24.33 1.22 -8.71
CA ARG A 333 23.22 1.80 -7.96
C ARG A 333 22.74 0.86 -6.85
N ILE A 334 22.54 -0.42 -7.16
CA ILE A 334 22.13 -1.44 -6.18
C ILE A 334 23.16 -1.55 -5.05
N LEU A 335 24.45 -1.69 -5.38
CA LEU A 335 25.52 -1.78 -4.39
C LEU A 335 25.64 -0.49 -3.56
N THR A 336 25.48 0.68 -4.19
CA THR A 336 25.50 1.97 -3.50
C THR A 336 24.39 2.03 -2.43
N VAL A 337 23.17 1.60 -2.75
CA VAL A 337 22.08 1.53 -1.79
C VAL A 337 22.40 0.55 -0.67
N LYS A 338 22.89 -0.65 -0.97
CA LYS A 338 23.29 -1.65 0.04
C LYS A 338 24.38 -1.10 1.00
N PHE A 339 25.37 -0.37 0.48
CA PHE A 339 26.42 0.28 1.29
C PHE A 339 25.89 1.48 2.07
N LYS A 340 25.08 2.38 1.45
CA LYS A 340 24.45 3.52 2.14
C LYS A 340 23.60 3.07 3.31
N PHE A 341 22.84 1.99 3.13
CA PHE A 341 22.00 1.40 4.16
C PHE A 341 22.80 0.59 5.21
N GLY A 342 24.12 0.44 5.02
CA GLY A 342 24.98 -0.30 5.93
C GLY A 342 24.76 -1.82 5.93
N LEU A 343 24.12 -2.38 4.91
CA LEU A 343 23.74 -3.80 4.87
C LEU A 343 24.96 -4.74 4.98
N PHE A 344 26.11 -4.34 4.46
CA PHE A 344 27.38 -5.08 4.56
C PHE A 344 27.96 -5.15 5.98
N ASP A 345 27.55 -4.23 6.84
CA ASP A 345 28.06 -4.12 8.22
C ASP A 345 27.03 -4.64 9.24
N LYS A 346 25.78 -4.99 8.80
CA LYS A 346 24.73 -5.57 9.64
C LYS A 346 25.05 -7.02 10.01
N LEU A 347 24.63 -7.41 11.21
CA LEU A 347 24.59 -8.83 11.60
C LEU A 347 23.56 -9.58 10.77
N ARG A 348 23.69 -10.92 10.74
CA ARG A 348 22.67 -11.79 10.13
C ARG A 348 21.30 -11.57 10.81
N PRO A 349 20.17 -11.74 10.09
CA PRO A 349 18.84 -11.46 10.62
C PRO A 349 18.54 -12.07 11.99
N ALA A 350 18.93 -13.33 12.26
CA ALA A 350 18.71 -13.98 13.54
C ALA A 350 19.48 -13.35 14.74
N GLU A 351 20.51 -12.55 14.49
CA GLU A 351 21.37 -11.95 15.52
C GLU A 351 21.12 -10.45 15.72
N ARG A 352 20.21 -9.85 14.96
CA ARG A 352 19.91 -8.41 15.05
C ARG A 352 19.06 -8.11 16.29
N SER A 353 19.31 -6.96 16.90
CA SER A 353 18.63 -6.52 18.13
C SER A 353 17.11 -6.36 17.96
N TRP A 354 16.66 -6.05 16.75
CA TRP A 354 15.24 -5.86 16.43
C TRP A 354 14.52 -7.17 16.09
N SER A 355 15.21 -8.24 15.73
CA SER A 355 14.58 -9.50 15.35
C SER A 355 13.81 -10.11 16.51
N ASN A 356 12.56 -10.48 16.27
CA ASN A 356 11.60 -10.95 17.29
C ASN A 356 11.36 -9.93 18.43
N HIS A 357 11.56 -8.63 18.17
CA HIS A 357 11.42 -7.61 19.19
C HIS A 357 9.97 -7.49 19.69
N ALA A 358 9.79 -7.29 20.99
CA ALA A 358 8.49 -7.24 21.66
C ALA A 358 7.62 -6.00 21.29
N CYS A 359 8.15 -5.06 20.50
CA CYS A 359 7.36 -3.94 19.97
C CYS A 359 6.35 -4.38 18.92
N PHE A 360 6.54 -5.54 18.29
CA PHE A 360 5.64 -6.07 17.25
C PHE A 360 4.22 -6.24 17.81
N GLY A 361 3.26 -5.52 17.22
CA GLY A 361 1.87 -5.52 17.67
C GLY A 361 1.64 -5.02 19.10
N SER A 362 2.58 -4.24 19.65
CA SER A 362 2.52 -3.73 21.02
C SER A 362 1.35 -2.75 21.24
N SER A 363 0.98 -2.55 22.50
CA SER A 363 -0.05 -1.57 22.88
C SER A 363 0.32 -0.14 22.45
N GLU A 364 1.59 0.24 22.49
CA GLU A 364 2.09 1.54 22.05
C GLU A 364 1.84 1.76 20.55
N HIS A 365 2.16 0.77 19.72
CA HIS A 365 1.90 0.82 18.28
C HIS A 365 0.40 0.90 17.99
N ARG A 366 -0.40 0.08 18.67
CA ARG A 366 -1.87 0.08 18.54
C ARG A 366 -2.51 1.38 19.03
N ASP A 367 -1.96 2.03 20.06
CA ASP A 367 -2.44 3.34 20.51
C ASP A 367 -2.24 4.42 19.42
N THR A 368 -1.12 4.37 18.68
CA THR A 368 -0.89 5.25 17.54
C THR A 368 -1.83 4.92 16.38
N ALA A 369 -2.09 3.64 16.09
CA ALA A 369 -3.07 3.24 15.07
C ALA A 369 -4.48 3.73 15.46
N ARG A 370 -4.87 3.64 16.72
CA ARG A 370 -6.13 4.15 17.24
C ARG A 370 -6.23 5.67 17.14
N GLU A 371 -5.14 6.40 17.41
CA GLU A 371 -5.07 7.85 17.16
C GLU A 371 -5.31 8.15 15.68
N ALA A 372 -4.69 7.39 14.78
CA ALA A 372 -4.88 7.54 13.34
C ALA A 372 -6.32 7.31 12.91
N VAL A 373 -6.99 6.28 13.45
CA VAL A 373 -8.42 6.05 13.21
C VAL A 373 -9.25 7.26 13.65
N ARG A 374 -9.07 7.75 14.89
CA ARG A 374 -9.83 8.90 15.41
C ARG A 374 -9.70 10.14 14.53
N LYS A 375 -8.48 10.40 14.03
CA LYS A 375 -8.20 11.56 13.18
C LYS A 375 -8.67 11.43 11.74
N SER A 376 -8.87 10.20 11.25
CA SER A 376 -9.29 9.93 9.87
C SER A 376 -10.80 9.97 9.65
N LEU A 377 -11.61 9.80 10.70
CA LEU A 377 -13.06 9.75 10.57
C LEU A 377 -13.65 11.08 10.12
N VAL A 378 -14.49 11.05 9.08
CA VAL A 378 -15.16 12.24 8.56
C VAL A 378 -16.66 12.18 8.83
N LEU A 379 -17.18 13.16 9.56
CA LEU A 379 -18.62 13.29 9.79
C LEU A 379 -19.26 14.02 8.61
N LEU A 380 -20.11 13.31 7.86
CA LEU A 380 -20.77 13.83 6.65
C LEU A 380 -22.17 14.37 6.92
N LYS A 381 -22.83 13.87 7.96
CA LYS A 381 -24.19 14.26 8.35
C LYS A 381 -24.40 14.04 9.85
N ASN A 382 -25.12 14.96 10.55
CA ASN A 382 -25.50 14.82 11.95
C ASN A 382 -26.80 15.58 12.25
N ASP A 383 -27.94 15.01 11.81
CA ASP A 383 -29.25 15.63 11.99
C ASP A 383 -29.64 15.63 13.48
N ASN A 384 -30.17 16.76 13.96
CA ASN A 384 -30.61 16.96 15.32
C ASN A 384 -29.58 16.61 16.40
N GLU A 385 -28.31 16.78 16.09
CA GLU A 385 -27.18 16.50 17.01
C GLU A 385 -27.28 15.09 17.61
N LEU A 386 -27.57 14.08 16.75
CA LEU A 386 -27.62 12.68 17.17
C LEU A 386 -26.32 12.21 17.78
N LEU A 387 -25.19 12.62 17.22
CA LEU A 387 -23.85 12.39 17.75
C LEU A 387 -23.40 13.60 18.59
N PRO A 388 -22.67 13.38 19.70
CA PRO A 388 -22.17 12.10 20.22
C PRO A 388 -23.24 11.28 20.91
N LEU A 389 -23.10 9.93 20.84
CA LEU A 389 -24.01 9.01 21.53
C LEU A 389 -23.72 8.93 23.03
N SER A 390 -24.80 8.73 23.83
CA SER A 390 -24.62 8.40 25.23
C SER A 390 -24.35 6.89 25.42
N PRO A 391 -23.30 6.49 26.16
CA PRO A 391 -23.04 5.09 26.50
C PRO A 391 -24.17 4.43 27.32
N GLN A 392 -25.05 5.22 27.92
CA GLN A 392 -26.19 4.75 28.70
C GLN A 392 -27.44 4.47 27.84
N SER A 393 -27.46 4.88 26.58
CA SER A 393 -28.54 4.60 25.65
C SER A 393 -28.68 3.09 25.40
N ARG A 394 -29.88 2.63 25.10
CA ARG A 394 -30.12 1.27 24.61
C ARG A 394 -29.75 1.22 23.13
N ILE A 395 -28.61 0.62 22.82
CA ILE A 395 -28.00 0.68 21.49
C ILE A 395 -28.16 -0.65 20.78
N LEU A 396 -28.70 -0.62 19.56
CA LEU A 396 -28.61 -1.71 18.59
C LEU A 396 -27.42 -1.48 17.67
N VAL A 397 -26.55 -2.47 17.51
CA VAL A 397 -25.49 -2.46 16.49
C VAL A 397 -25.89 -3.42 15.38
N ALA A 398 -25.75 -2.99 14.14
CA ALA A 398 -26.09 -3.80 12.97
C ALA A 398 -25.10 -3.56 11.82
N GLY A 399 -25.29 -4.28 10.73
CA GLY A 399 -24.45 -4.23 9.54
C GLY A 399 -23.34 -5.28 9.55
N ARG A 400 -23.06 -5.82 8.36
CA ARG A 400 -22.11 -6.94 8.17
C ARG A 400 -20.64 -6.57 8.47
N ASN A 401 -20.33 -5.28 8.51
CA ASN A 401 -18.99 -4.79 8.82
C ASN A 401 -18.82 -4.39 10.30
N ALA A 402 -19.86 -4.54 11.15
CA ALA A 402 -19.79 -4.17 12.56
C ALA A 402 -18.75 -5.01 13.33
N ASP A 403 -18.79 -6.33 13.16
CA ASP A 403 -17.86 -7.28 13.79
C ASP A 403 -17.04 -8.01 12.72
N ASN A 404 -16.16 -7.27 12.06
CA ASN A 404 -15.40 -7.78 10.92
C ASN A 404 -14.05 -7.05 10.77
N ARG A 405 -13.05 -7.50 11.53
CA ARG A 405 -11.69 -6.90 11.51
C ARG A 405 -11.03 -6.99 10.14
N GLY A 406 -11.25 -8.08 9.40
CA GLY A 406 -10.71 -8.22 8.05
C GLY A 406 -11.27 -7.16 7.10
N ALA A 407 -12.59 -6.95 7.08
CA ALA A 407 -13.20 -5.94 6.22
C ALA A 407 -12.73 -4.52 6.56
N GLN A 408 -12.55 -4.19 7.84
CA GLN A 408 -12.06 -2.87 8.23
C GLN A 408 -10.57 -2.65 7.93
N CYS A 409 -9.78 -3.72 7.75
CA CYS A 409 -8.38 -3.62 7.32
C CYS A 409 -8.24 -3.43 5.80
N GLY A 410 -9.13 -4.01 4.99
CA GLY A 410 -9.05 -3.89 3.53
C GLY A 410 -8.04 -4.82 2.87
N GLY A 411 -7.65 -4.50 1.63
CA GLY A 411 -6.65 -5.25 0.87
C GLY A 411 -5.24 -5.12 1.42
N PHE A 412 -4.30 -5.89 0.91
CA PHE A 412 -2.91 -5.96 1.38
C PHE A 412 -2.79 -6.24 2.88
N THR A 413 -3.70 -7.07 3.42
CA THR A 413 -3.72 -7.44 4.83
C THR A 413 -3.82 -8.95 4.96
N VAL A 414 -2.76 -9.59 5.44
CA VAL A 414 -2.51 -11.03 5.53
C VAL A 414 -2.52 -11.69 4.15
N GLU A 415 -3.59 -11.54 3.41
CA GLU A 415 -3.74 -11.96 2.01
C GLU A 415 -3.69 -10.75 1.07
N TRP A 416 -3.28 -10.96 -0.19
CA TRP A 416 -3.23 -9.88 -1.19
C TRP A 416 -4.56 -9.14 -1.31
N GLN A 417 -5.67 -9.88 -1.48
CA GLN A 417 -7.00 -9.28 -1.58
C GLN A 417 -7.61 -8.89 -0.23
N GLY A 418 -6.88 -9.11 0.88
CA GLY A 418 -7.39 -8.97 2.24
C GLY A 418 -8.25 -10.15 2.68
N THR A 419 -8.75 -10.08 3.92
CA THR A 419 -9.54 -11.14 4.56
C THR A 419 -10.88 -10.61 5.04
N THR A 420 -11.79 -11.51 5.42
CA THR A 420 -13.06 -11.17 6.08
C THR A 420 -13.20 -11.91 7.41
N GLY A 421 -13.99 -11.36 8.32
CA GLY A 421 -14.13 -11.91 9.67
C GLY A 421 -13.00 -11.48 10.60
N ASN A 422 -12.85 -12.16 11.74
CA ASN A 422 -11.94 -11.76 12.81
C ASN A 422 -10.71 -12.65 12.96
N ASP A 423 -10.71 -13.83 12.33
CA ASP A 423 -9.73 -14.89 12.63
C ASP A 423 -8.31 -14.57 12.17
N ALA A 424 -8.17 -13.87 11.04
CA ALA A 424 -6.86 -13.53 10.48
C ALA A 424 -6.22 -12.27 11.10
N ILE A 425 -7.00 -11.43 11.79
CA ILE A 425 -6.50 -10.17 12.38
C ILE A 425 -6.35 -10.32 13.89
N HIS A 426 -5.15 -10.67 14.31
CA HIS A 426 -4.85 -10.94 15.70
C HIS A 426 -4.57 -9.66 16.50
N GLY A 427 -5.08 -9.58 17.74
CA GLY A 427 -4.76 -8.53 18.71
C GLY A 427 -5.39 -7.16 18.43
N GLY A 428 -6.19 -7.00 17.36
CA GLY A 428 -6.96 -5.79 17.09
C GLY A 428 -8.36 -5.83 17.74
N THR A 429 -9.15 -4.79 17.47
CA THR A 429 -10.56 -4.71 17.86
C THR A 429 -11.43 -4.47 16.64
N SER A 430 -12.59 -5.14 16.55
CA SER A 430 -13.63 -4.74 15.62
C SER A 430 -14.33 -3.45 16.10
N ILE A 431 -15.08 -2.80 15.21
CA ILE A 431 -15.92 -1.65 15.60
C ILE A 431 -16.93 -2.07 16.67
N TRP A 432 -17.53 -3.25 16.53
CA TRP A 432 -18.44 -3.82 17.52
C TRP A 432 -17.78 -4.01 18.89
N GLU A 433 -16.60 -4.63 18.94
CA GLU A 433 -15.84 -4.84 20.19
C GLU A 433 -15.53 -3.50 20.87
N GLY A 434 -15.14 -2.48 20.10
CA GLY A 434 -14.94 -1.13 20.62
C GLY A 434 -16.22 -0.48 21.16
N ILE A 435 -17.36 -0.67 20.50
CA ILE A 435 -18.67 -0.19 20.98
C ILE A 435 -19.05 -0.91 22.27
N GLN A 436 -18.93 -2.24 22.32
CA GLN A 436 -19.28 -3.05 23.48
C GLN A 436 -18.45 -2.69 24.72
N GLU A 437 -17.18 -2.35 24.54
CA GLU A 437 -16.33 -1.89 25.65
C GLU A 437 -16.82 -0.56 26.25
N LEU A 438 -17.27 0.38 25.40
CA LEU A 438 -17.73 1.70 25.85
C LEU A 438 -19.22 1.72 26.27
N ALA A 439 -20.04 0.87 25.69
CA ALA A 439 -21.47 0.72 25.95
C ALA A 439 -21.81 -0.78 26.15
N PRO A 440 -21.55 -1.36 27.35
CA PRO A 440 -21.67 -2.81 27.59
C PRO A 440 -23.08 -3.39 27.38
N ASN A 441 -24.10 -2.54 27.39
CA ASN A 441 -25.52 -2.93 27.18
C ASN A 441 -25.92 -2.94 25.69
N ALA A 442 -25.02 -2.54 24.77
CA ALA A 442 -25.27 -2.61 23.34
C ALA A 442 -25.49 -4.07 22.90
N GLN A 443 -26.33 -4.27 21.90
CA GLN A 443 -26.61 -5.60 21.34
C GLN A 443 -26.32 -5.62 19.83
N LEU A 444 -25.76 -6.71 19.37
CA LEU A 444 -25.45 -6.93 17.96
C LEU A 444 -26.56 -7.74 17.28
N SER A 445 -27.09 -7.23 16.17
CA SER A 445 -27.95 -7.95 15.23
C SER A 445 -27.54 -7.58 13.82
N VAL A 446 -26.69 -8.39 13.22
CA VAL A 446 -25.98 -8.08 11.96
C VAL A 446 -26.93 -7.65 10.84
N ASP A 447 -28.08 -8.34 10.70
CA ASP A 447 -29.10 -8.05 9.69
C ASP A 447 -30.16 -7.01 10.15
N GLY A 448 -30.05 -6.49 11.37
CA GLY A 448 -31.03 -5.57 11.96
C GLY A 448 -32.37 -6.18 12.31
N SER A 449 -32.55 -7.51 12.25
CA SER A 449 -33.81 -8.20 12.51
C SER A 449 -34.32 -8.02 13.94
N ALA A 450 -33.44 -7.72 14.90
CA ALA A 450 -33.80 -7.41 16.29
C ALA A 450 -34.29 -5.96 16.48
N ALA A 451 -34.36 -5.14 15.42
CA ALA A 451 -34.79 -3.74 15.55
C ALA A 451 -36.20 -3.60 16.12
N ASN A 452 -36.32 -2.90 17.24
CA ASN A 452 -37.59 -2.61 17.93
C ASN A 452 -37.46 -1.29 18.71
N ARG A 453 -38.28 -0.29 18.36
CA ARG A 453 -38.25 1.06 18.97
C ARG A 453 -38.50 1.04 20.47
N GLU A 454 -39.24 0.06 20.97
CA GLU A 454 -39.52 -0.06 22.42
C GLU A 454 -38.27 -0.53 23.20
N GLN A 455 -37.35 -1.24 22.52
CA GLN A 455 -36.16 -1.82 23.14
C GLN A 455 -34.90 -0.96 22.94
N TYR A 456 -34.82 -0.20 21.83
CA TYR A 456 -33.62 0.56 21.46
C TYR A 456 -33.92 2.04 21.26
N ASP A 457 -33.05 2.88 21.80
CA ASP A 457 -33.14 4.34 21.69
C ASP A 457 -32.47 4.82 20.39
N VAL A 458 -31.37 4.15 19.96
CA VAL A 458 -30.58 4.47 18.80
C VAL A 458 -29.94 3.21 18.22
N ALA A 459 -29.60 3.24 16.91
CA ALA A 459 -28.79 2.20 16.30
C ALA A 459 -27.49 2.75 15.71
N ILE A 460 -26.46 1.88 15.63
CA ILE A 460 -25.23 2.09 14.88
C ILE A 460 -25.19 1.02 13.80
N VAL A 461 -25.14 1.43 12.52
CA VAL A 461 -25.16 0.49 11.40
C VAL A 461 -23.87 0.61 10.60
N VAL A 462 -23.04 -0.45 10.64
CA VAL A 462 -21.74 -0.48 9.99
C VAL A 462 -21.84 -1.24 8.68
N ILE A 463 -21.72 -0.51 7.58
CA ILE A 463 -21.86 -1.01 6.19
C ILE A 463 -20.60 -0.73 5.38
N GLY A 464 -20.52 -1.25 4.16
CA GLY A 464 -19.44 -0.85 3.23
C GLY A 464 -18.97 -1.94 2.29
N GLU A 465 -17.75 -1.81 1.81
CA GLU A 465 -17.14 -2.71 0.83
C GLU A 465 -16.62 -4.01 1.49
N LYS A 466 -16.41 -5.04 0.67
CA LYS A 466 -15.57 -6.19 1.00
C LYS A 466 -14.12 -5.84 0.66
N PRO A 467 -13.11 -6.48 1.27
CA PRO A 467 -11.72 -6.27 0.90
C PRO A 467 -11.44 -6.59 -0.58
N TYR A 468 -10.54 -5.83 -1.16
CA TYR A 468 -10.02 -6.03 -2.52
C TYR A 468 -8.64 -5.37 -2.63
N ALA A 469 -7.88 -5.78 -3.65
CA ALA A 469 -6.64 -5.11 -4.07
C ALA A 469 -6.57 -5.02 -5.59
N GLU A 470 -5.93 -3.96 -6.08
CA GLU A 470 -5.61 -3.72 -7.50
C GLU A 470 -6.82 -3.83 -8.43
N GLY A 471 -6.64 -4.39 -9.63
CA GLY A 471 -7.69 -4.51 -10.63
C GLY A 471 -8.94 -5.29 -10.21
N MET A 472 -8.86 -6.09 -9.12
CA MET A 472 -10.04 -6.73 -8.53
C MET A 472 -10.90 -5.73 -7.72
N GLY A 473 -10.36 -4.57 -7.41
CA GLY A 473 -11.10 -3.46 -6.82
C GLY A 473 -11.76 -2.53 -7.84
N ASP A 474 -11.44 -2.63 -9.12
CA ASP A 474 -11.96 -1.72 -10.16
C ASP A 474 -13.47 -1.80 -10.31
N ILE A 475 -14.06 -0.65 -10.53
CA ILE A 475 -15.44 -0.52 -11.02
C ILE A 475 -15.37 -0.32 -12.54
N ARG A 476 -15.55 -1.41 -13.30
CA ARG A 476 -15.42 -1.40 -14.76
C ARG A 476 -16.36 -2.38 -15.44
N SER A 477 -16.57 -2.20 -16.73
CA SER A 477 -17.36 -3.11 -17.54
C SER A 477 -16.62 -4.44 -17.77
N SER A 478 -17.34 -5.48 -18.19
CA SER A 478 -16.74 -6.77 -18.56
C SER A 478 -15.87 -6.69 -19.81
N ASP A 479 -16.02 -5.65 -20.61
CA ASP A 479 -15.26 -5.43 -21.84
C ASP A 479 -13.89 -4.77 -21.54
N ASP A 480 -13.76 -4.16 -20.37
CA ASP A 480 -12.53 -3.55 -19.87
C ASP A 480 -11.73 -4.62 -19.10
N VAL A 481 -10.79 -5.26 -19.78
CA VAL A 481 -10.06 -6.41 -19.25
C VAL A 481 -8.76 -5.96 -18.57
N VAL A 482 -8.59 -6.37 -17.32
CA VAL A 482 -7.30 -6.29 -16.58
C VAL A 482 -6.79 -7.70 -16.38
N VAL A 483 -5.52 -7.93 -16.67
CA VAL A 483 -4.88 -9.24 -16.63
C VAL A 483 -3.90 -9.30 -15.47
N GLU A 484 -3.84 -10.43 -14.79
CA GLU A 484 -2.84 -10.66 -13.75
C GLU A 484 -1.43 -10.68 -14.35
N SER A 485 -0.54 -9.89 -13.77
CA SER A 485 0.85 -9.74 -14.21
C SER A 485 1.57 -11.09 -14.28
N GLY A 486 2.41 -11.30 -15.29
CA GLY A 486 3.13 -12.54 -15.53
C GLY A 486 2.28 -13.69 -16.12
N SER A 487 0.93 -13.56 -16.14
CA SER A 487 0.07 -14.63 -16.65
C SER A 487 0.13 -14.79 -18.17
N MET A 488 0.40 -13.70 -18.90
CA MET A 488 0.47 -13.71 -20.37
C MET A 488 1.67 -14.51 -20.87
N ILE A 489 2.85 -14.25 -20.34
CA ILE A 489 4.11 -14.93 -20.74
C ILE A 489 4.05 -16.42 -20.43
N ARG A 490 3.41 -16.79 -19.32
CA ARG A 490 3.20 -18.20 -18.96
C ARG A 490 2.17 -18.92 -19.84
N GLY A 491 1.60 -18.22 -20.82
CA GLY A 491 0.59 -18.77 -21.72
C GLY A 491 -0.74 -19.11 -21.03
N GLN A 492 -0.98 -18.57 -19.85
CA GLN A 492 -2.18 -18.77 -19.04
C GLN A 492 -2.77 -17.42 -18.67
N VAL A 493 -3.40 -16.74 -19.63
CA VAL A 493 -4.01 -15.44 -19.39
C VAL A 493 -5.05 -15.54 -18.27
N LYS A 494 -4.78 -14.87 -17.15
CA LYS A 494 -5.65 -14.82 -15.99
C LYS A 494 -6.24 -13.43 -15.85
N VAL A 495 -7.54 -13.32 -16.11
CA VAL A 495 -8.28 -12.06 -16.02
C VAL A 495 -8.66 -11.79 -14.57
N LEU A 496 -8.35 -10.59 -14.09
CA LEU A 496 -8.81 -10.10 -12.80
C LEU A 496 -10.28 -9.66 -12.92
N GLN A 497 -11.12 -10.20 -12.05
CA GLN A 497 -12.55 -9.84 -12.03
C GLN A 497 -12.72 -8.44 -11.43
N ALA A 498 -13.54 -7.61 -12.06
CA ALA A 498 -13.91 -6.30 -11.50
C ALA A 498 -14.70 -6.46 -10.20
N TYR A 499 -14.57 -5.49 -9.30
CA TYR A 499 -15.37 -5.42 -8.06
C TYR A 499 -16.87 -5.26 -8.36
N GLY A 500 -17.18 -4.45 -9.35
CA GLY A 500 -18.55 -4.21 -9.80
C GLY A 500 -18.62 -3.30 -11.02
N LEU A 501 -19.85 -2.92 -11.37
CA LEU A 501 -20.14 -2.10 -12.56
C LEU A 501 -20.49 -0.64 -12.22
N THR A 502 -20.57 -0.29 -10.92
CA THR A 502 -21.06 1.02 -10.48
C THR A 502 -20.51 1.35 -9.10
N LEU A 503 -20.35 2.64 -8.80
CA LEU A 503 -20.01 3.14 -7.47
C LEU A 503 -21.22 3.22 -6.52
N GLU A 504 -22.44 2.86 -6.96
CA GLU A 504 -23.64 2.89 -6.12
C GLU A 504 -23.60 1.76 -5.08
N LEU A 505 -23.42 2.09 -3.81
CA LEU A 505 -23.36 1.11 -2.72
C LEU A 505 -24.61 0.22 -2.68
N ALA A 506 -25.80 0.80 -2.85
CA ALA A 506 -27.07 0.07 -2.90
C ALA A 506 -27.14 -1.01 -4.00
N LYS A 507 -26.31 -0.93 -5.03
CA LYS A 507 -26.23 -1.94 -6.10
C LYS A 507 -25.10 -2.92 -5.87
N LEU A 508 -23.97 -2.47 -5.30
CA LEU A 508 -22.84 -3.32 -4.94
C LEU A 508 -23.20 -4.24 -3.75
N HIS A 509 -23.87 -3.66 -2.76
CA HIS A 509 -24.22 -4.31 -1.50
C HIS A 509 -25.69 -4.01 -1.11
N PRO A 510 -26.68 -4.57 -1.83
CA PRO A 510 -28.10 -4.32 -1.55
C PRO A 510 -28.53 -4.79 -0.16
N GLU A 511 -27.84 -5.76 0.43
CA GLU A 511 -28.07 -6.22 1.81
C GLU A 511 -27.84 -5.11 2.84
N ASP A 512 -26.90 -4.21 2.62
CA ASP A 512 -26.64 -3.07 3.51
C ASP A 512 -27.82 -2.10 3.52
N LEU A 513 -28.36 -1.78 2.34
CA LEU A 513 -29.56 -0.94 2.25
C LEU A 513 -30.79 -1.60 2.89
N CYS A 514 -30.96 -2.93 2.74
CA CYS A 514 -32.04 -3.67 3.40
C CYS A 514 -31.94 -3.55 4.94
N THR A 515 -30.74 -3.66 5.51
CA THR A 515 -30.52 -3.50 6.95
C THR A 515 -30.90 -2.10 7.43
N LEU A 516 -30.48 -1.03 6.71
CA LEU A 516 -30.86 0.35 7.02
C LEU A 516 -32.37 0.56 6.95
N GLN A 517 -33.04 0.03 5.91
CA GLN A 517 -34.48 0.12 5.73
C GLN A 517 -35.25 -0.60 6.86
N ALA A 518 -34.79 -1.76 7.30
CA ALA A 518 -35.39 -2.51 8.39
C ALA A 518 -35.37 -1.71 9.70
N ILE A 519 -34.26 -1.05 10.03
CA ILE A 519 -34.12 -0.21 11.23
C ILE A 519 -34.95 1.07 11.08
N ALA A 520 -34.90 1.74 9.93
CA ALA A 520 -35.71 2.94 9.66
C ALA A 520 -37.21 2.68 9.78
N ALA A 521 -37.70 1.51 9.32
CA ALA A 521 -39.10 1.12 9.41
C ALA A 521 -39.61 1.00 10.85
N GLN A 522 -38.72 0.77 11.83
CA GLN A 522 -39.04 0.76 13.26
C GLN A 522 -39.03 2.16 13.90
N GLY A 523 -38.67 3.20 13.15
CA GLY A 523 -38.55 4.57 13.67
C GLY A 523 -37.40 4.77 14.65
N ILE A 524 -36.37 3.92 14.62
CA ILE A 524 -35.17 4.06 15.45
C ILE A 524 -34.22 5.04 14.74
N PRO A 525 -33.81 6.15 15.38
CA PRO A 525 -32.75 6.99 14.79
C PRO A 525 -31.44 6.24 14.76
N PHE A 526 -30.63 6.45 13.71
CA PHE A 526 -29.39 5.71 13.60
C PHE A 526 -28.25 6.48 12.93
N VAL A 527 -27.04 6.05 13.30
CA VAL A 527 -25.78 6.45 12.70
C VAL A 527 -25.35 5.38 11.71
N THR A 528 -25.06 5.76 10.47
CA THR A 528 -24.38 4.89 9.51
C THR A 528 -22.89 5.13 9.56
N VAL A 529 -22.10 4.07 9.72
CA VAL A 529 -20.63 4.06 9.61
C VAL A 529 -20.27 3.31 8.34
N LEU A 530 -19.68 4.02 7.39
CA LEU A 530 -19.27 3.47 6.09
C LEU A 530 -17.80 3.05 6.14
N VAL A 531 -17.53 1.76 5.93
CA VAL A 531 -16.19 1.19 5.74
C VAL A 531 -15.97 1.02 4.24
N SER A 532 -15.09 1.83 3.65
CA SER A 532 -14.85 1.81 2.19
C SER A 532 -13.46 2.28 1.83
N GLY A 533 -12.93 1.76 0.73
CA GLY A 533 -11.65 2.17 0.15
C GLY A 533 -11.74 3.38 -0.78
N ARG A 534 -12.93 3.98 -0.92
CA ARG A 534 -13.19 5.10 -1.85
C ARG A 534 -14.47 5.82 -1.48
N PRO A 535 -14.70 7.07 -1.95
CA PRO A 535 -16.03 7.67 -1.96
C PRO A 535 -16.98 6.88 -2.85
N LEU A 536 -18.10 6.42 -2.27
CA LEU A 536 -19.16 5.67 -2.95
C LEU A 536 -20.40 6.53 -3.11
N ILE A 537 -21.26 6.23 -4.09
CA ILE A 537 -22.56 6.87 -4.22
C ILE A 537 -23.50 6.23 -3.21
N VAL A 538 -23.80 7.00 -2.16
CA VAL A 538 -24.55 6.57 -0.96
C VAL A 538 -25.85 7.35 -0.77
N ASN A 539 -26.46 7.87 -1.85
CA ASN A 539 -27.60 8.77 -1.76
C ASN A 539 -28.79 8.17 -1.02
N LYS A 540 -29.06 6.86 -1.18
CA LYS A 540 -30.17 6.16 -0.53
C LYS A 540 -29.88 5.93 0.94
N GLU A 541 -28.67 5.50 1.25
CA GLU A 541 -28.19 5.25 2.61
C GLU A 541 -28.15 6.56 3.42
N LEU A 542 -27.62 7.62 2.80
CA LEU A 542 -27.53 8.96 3.40
C LEU A 542 -28.91 9.56 3.70
N ALA A 543 -29.90 9.33 2.81
CA ALA A 543 -31.27 9.83 2.98
C ALA A 543 -31.99 9.16 4.19
N LEU A 544 -31.68 7.90 4.48
CA LEU A 544 -32.27 7.15 5.60
C LEU A 544 -31.59 7.48 6.93
N SER A 545 -30.32 7.82 6.93
CA SER A 545 -29.47 7.98 8.12
C SER A 545 -29.71 9.33 8.81
N ASN A 546 -29.72 9.36 10.13
CA ASN A 546 -29.71 10.60 10.92
C ASN A 546 -28.30 11.17 11.08
N ALA A 547 -27.30 10.31 11.20
CA ALA A 547 -25.88 10.70 11.09
C ALA A 547 -25.15 9.75 10.14
N PHE A 548 -24.10 10.26 9.48
CA PHE A 548 -23.33 9.48 8.51
C PHE A 548 -21.83 9.76 8.65
N VAL A 549 -21.05 8.71 8.86
CA VAL A 549 -19.60 8.78 9.10
C VAL A 549 -18.88 7.98 8.03
N ALA A 550 -17.94 8.59 7.32
CA ALA A 550 -16.96 7.88 6.51
C ALA A 550 -15.80 7.43 7.42
N ALA A 551 -15.65 6.12 7.59
CA ALA A 551 -14.62 5.52 8.42
C ALA A 551 -13.42 5.02 7.59
N TRP A 552 -13.54 5.05 6.26
CA TRP A 552 -12.53 4.55 5.33
C TRP A 552 -12.21 3.07 5.61
N LEU A 553 -10.93 2.72 5.63
CA LEU A 553 -10.41 1.41 6.04
C LEU A 553 -9.58 1.61 7.32
N PRO A 554 -10.19 1.51 8.50
CA PRO A 554 -9.56 1.93 9.76
C PRO A 554 -8.44 1.02 10.27
N GLY A 555 -8.17 -0.13 9.63
CA GLY A 555 -7.13 -1.05 10.08
C GLY A 555 -7.54 -1.88 11.30
N SER A 556 -6.58 -2.24 12.15
CA SER A 556 -6.83 -3.16 13.28
C SER A 556 -7.57 -2.54 14.47
N GLU A 557 -7.73 -1.21 14.54
CA GLU A 557 -8.16 -0.52 15.76
C GLU A 557 -9.58 0.07 15.66
N GLY A 558 -10.60 -0.79 15.42
CA GLY A 558 -12.00 -0.38 15.34
C GLY A 558 -12.54 0.34 16.58
N LYS A 559 -11.92 0.15 17.75
CA LYS A 559 -12.22 0.92 18.97
C LYS A 559 -12.06 2.43 18.75
N GLY A 560 -11.14 2.87 17.91
CA GLY A 560 -10.98 4.29 17.58
C GLY A 560 -12.24 4.91 16.97
N VAL A 561 -13.01 4.14 16.19
CA VAL A 561 -14.31 4.56 15.66
C VAL A 561 -15.32 4.77 16.82
N ALA A 562 -15.42 3.80 17.72
CA ALA A 562 -16.31 3.87 18.87
C ALA A 562 -15.97 5.08 19.77
N GLU A 563 -14.70 5.33 20.04
CA GLU A 563 -14.26 6.46 20.88
C GLU A 563 -14.74 7.81 20.34
N VAL A 564 -14.79 7.99 19.02
CA VAL A 564 -15.33 9.21 18.40
C VAL A 564 -16.86 9.21 18.46
N LEU A 565 -17.55 8.13 18.12
CA LEU A 565 -19.02 8.07 18.15
C LEU A 565 -19.60 8.39 19.55
N PHE A 566 -18.87 8.04 20.62
CA PHE A 566 -19.27 8.33 22.01
C PHE A 566 -18.68 9.62 22.58
N GLY A 567 -18.11 10.49 21.74
CA GLY A 567 -17.63 11.83 22.14
C GLY A 567 -16.39 11.83 23.05
N ARG A 568 -15.60 10.74 23.08
CA ARG A 568 -14.29 10.74 23.74
C ARG A 568 -13.29 11.63 23.00
N HIS A 569 -13.49 11.77 21.70
CA HIS A 569 -12.77 12.67 20.79
C HIS A 569 -13.76 13.25 19.80
N ASP A 570 -13.54 14.48 19.35
CA ASP A 570 -14.33 15.10 18.30
C ASP A 570 -13.87 14.63 16.91
N PHE A 571 -14.71 14.77 15.90
CA PHE A 571 -14.36 14.57 14.50
C PHE A 571 -13.37 15.63 14.03
N GLN A 572 -12.24 15.23 13.52
CA GLN A 572 -11.18 16.09 12.98
C GLN A 572 -10.96 15.89 11.49
N GLY A 573 -11.28 14.72 10.98
CA GLY A 573 -11.07 14.35 9.58
C GLY A 573 -11.81 15.27 8.61
N ARG A 574 -11.18 15.49 7.46
CA ARG A 574 -11.73 16.25 6.34
C ARG A 574 -11.55 15.43 5.07
N LEU A 575 -12.52 15.49 4.17
CA LEU A 575 -12.43 14.76 2.91
C LEU A 575 -11.19 15.17 2.13
N SER A 576 -10.31 14.22 1.86
CA SER A 576 -9.19 14.37 0.94
C SER A 576 -9.55 13.95 -0.49
N PHE A 577 -10.80 13.59 -0.70
CA PHE A 577 -11.43 13.27 -1.98
C PHE A 577 -12.79 13.93 -2.08
N SER A 578 -13.11 14.46 -3.24
CA SER A 578 -14.44 14.94 -3.57
C SER A 578 -15.41 13.76 -3.64
N TRP A 579 -16.61 13.89 -3.04
CA TRP A 579 -17.58 12.82 -2.98
C TRP A 579 -18.55 12.87 -4.14
N PRO A 580 -18.63 11.87 -5.04
CA PRO A 580 -19.50 11.90 -6.21
C PRO A 580 -20.98 11.80 -5.82
N ARG A 581 -21.83 12.48 -6.59
CA ARG A 581 -23.30 12.45 -6.46
C ARG A 581 -23.93 11.46 -7.43
N LYS A 582 -23.31 11.25 -8.60
CA LYS A 582 -23.85 10.48 -9.73
C LYS A 582 -22.79 9.53 -10.29
N VAL A 583 -23.26 8.46 -10.93
CA VAL A 583 -22.38 7.40 -11.48
C VAL A 583 -21.44 7.90 -12.57
N ASP A 584 -21.90 8.84 -13.38
CA ASP A 584 -21.18 9.45 -14.50
C ASP A 584 -20.31 10.64 -14.08
N GLN A 585 -20.14 10.87 -12.76
CA GLN A 585 -19.43 12.00 -12.21
C GLN A 585 -18.15 11.54 -11.50
N GLN A 586 -17.04 12.14 -11.87
CA GLN A 586 -15.74 12.01 -11.15
C GLN A 586 -15.24 13.41 -10.79
N PRO A 587 -15.83 14.04 -9.76
CA PRO A 587 -15.47 15.40 -9.41
C PRO A 587 -14.09 15.41 -8.76
N ASN A 588 -13.22 16.31 -9.23
CA ASN A 588 -11.93 16.57 -8.59
C ASN A 588 -11.80 18.06 -8.27
N VAL A 589 -11.16 18.38 -7.18
CA VAL A 589 -10.90 19.77 -6.80
C VAL A 589 -10.18 20.50 -7.94
N GLY A 590 -10.71 21.66 -8.33
CA GLY A 590 -10.20 22.45 -9.44
C GLY A 590 -10.87 22.23 -10.79
N ASP A 591 -11.79 21.27 -10.92
CA ASP A 591 -12.58 21.07 -12.13
C ASP A 591 -13.52 22.27 -12.40
N THR A 592 -13.75 22.58 -13.68
CA THR A 592 -14.63 23.69 -14.09
C THR A 592 -16.10 23.44 -13.74
N ASP A 593 -16.54 22.17 -13.80
CA ASP A 593 -17.93 21.75 -13.51
C ASP A 593 -17.98 20.97 -12.18
N TYR A 594 -17.46 21.61 -11.11
CA TYR A 594 -17.30 20.99 -9.80
C TYR A 594 -18.60 21.01 -8.99
N GLU A 595 -19.36 19.91 -9.03
CA GLU A 595 -20.64 19.74 -8.31
C GLU A 595 -20.68 18.43 -7.48
N PRO A 596 -19.79 18.21 -6.51
CA PRO A 596 -19.78 16.99 -5.71
C PRO A 596 -21.00 16.90 -4.77
N GLN A 597 -21.24 15.70 -4.20
CA GLN A 597 -22.18 15.52 -3.09
C GLN A 597 -21.64 16.18 -1.81
N PHE A 598 -20.35 15.96 -1.53
CA PHE A 598 -19.57 16.68 -0.53
C PHE A 598 -18.26 17.13 -1.15
N ALA A 599 -17.93 18.40 -0.94
CA ALA A 599 -16.73 19.00 -1.50
C ALA A 599 -15.45 18.48 -0.83
N PHE A 600 -14.33 18.55 -1.53
CA PHE A 600 -13.00 18.39 -0.96
C PHE A 600 -12.85 19.30 0.29
N GLY A 601 -12.26 18.78 1.34
CA GLY A 601 -12.11 19.47 2.63
C GLY A 601 -13.37 19.50 3.51
N PHE A 602 -14.50 18.92 3.05
CA PHE A 602 -15.72 18.84 3.86
C PHE A 602 -15.54 17.90 5.05
N GLY A 603 -16.16 18.24 6.16
CA GLY A 603 -16.30 17.45 7.38
C GLY A 603 -16.94 18.30 8.48
N LEU A 604 -17.85 17.71 9.23
CA LEU A 604 -18.47 18.32 10.40
C LEU A 604 -17.70 17.98 11.67
N SER A 605 -17.97 18.69 12.74
CA SER A 605 -17.56 18.41 14.12
C SER A 605 -18.75 18.50 15.05
N TYR A 606 -18.61 18.13 16.33
CA TYR A 606 -19.68 18.26 17.31
C TYR A 606 -20.05 19.71 17.62
N SER A 607 -19.13 20.64 17.38
CA SER A 607 -19.27 22.07 17.64
C SER A 607 -19.55 22.92 16.40
N SER A 608 -19.82 22.28 15.25
CA SER A 608 -20.04 22.96 13.96
C SER A 608 -21.52 23.09 13.60
#